data_9ff3323a1acb60384c440294d4ec8417
#
_entry.id   9ff3323a1acb60384c440294d4ec8417
#
_cell.length_a   1.000
_cell.length_b   1.000
_cell.length_c   1.000
_cell.angle_alpha   90.00
_cell.angle_beta   90.00
_cell.angle_gamma   90.00
#
_symmetry.space_group_name_H-M   'P 1'
#
loop_
_entity.id
_entity.type
_entity.pdbx_description
1 polymer ?
#
loop_
_entity_poly.entity_id
_entity_poly.type
_entity_poly.pdbx_seq_one_letter_code
_entity_poly.pdbx_strand_id
1 'polypeptide(L)'
;LVEKGVEAIKNSALEKVVLSRKQVLVVKTQPIEYFKRLLKNYPTAFVYCWYHPQVGLWLAATPETLVKTQNNRFKTMALAGTQVFKGTTDVSWGEKEKEEQAIVTRTIENALTNIKGIERLQISEVHTHRAGNVMHLKTDISGVFQKDSLAEIVTSLHPTPAVCGLP
;
A
#
# COMPACT_ATOMS: atom_id res chain seq x y z
N LEU A 1 3.28 -16.36 -16.29
CA LEU A 1 2.68 -16.05 -14.99
C LEU A 1 1.59 -14.99 -15.11
N VAL A 2 1.84 -13.88 -15.82
CA VAL A 2 0.85 -12.81 -16.07
C VAL A 2 -0.39 -13.38 -16.78
N GLU A 3 -0.20 -14.16 -17.84
CA GLU A 3 -1.31 -14.79 -18.59
C GLU A 3 -2.21 -15.64 -17.69
N LYS A 4 -1.63 -16.45 -16.80
CA LYS A 4 -2.39 -17.23 -15.82
C LYS A 4 -3.16 -16.36 -14.83
N GLY A 5 -2.60 -15.22 -14.42
CA GLY A 5 -3.30 -14.25 -13.58
C GLY A 5 -4.50 -13.64 -14.30
N VAL A 6 -4.32 -13.22 -15.55
CA VAL A 6 -5.40 -12.69 -16.38
C VAL A 6 -6.49 -13.73 -16.62
N GLU A 7 -6.12 -14.98 -16.87
CA GLU A 7 -7.07 -16.09 -17.04
C GLU A 7 -7.88 -16.35 -15.77
N ALA A 8 -7.23 -16.35 -14.60
CA ALA A 8 -7.91 -16.52 -13.30
C ALA A 8 -8.92 -15.40 -13.04
N ILE A 9 -8.59 -14.14 -13.38
CA ILE A 9 -9.52 -13.00 -13.27
C ILE A 9 -10.69 -13.17 -14.24
N LYS A 10 -10.42 -13.53 -15.52
CA LYS A 10 -11.49 -13.76 -16.51
C LYS A 10 -12.46 -14.86 -16.11
N ASN A 11 -11.96 -15.88 -15.44
CA ASN A 11 -12.75 -17.00 -14.94
C ASN A 11 -13.38 -16.74 -13.56
N SER A 12 -13.34 -15.50 -13.07
CA SER A 12 -13.88 -15.09 -11.75
C SER A 12 -13.32 -15.87 -10.56
N ALA A 13 -12.11 -16.44 -10.70
CA ALA A 13 -11.41 -17.07 -9.59
C ALA A 13 -10.65 -16.03 -8.72
N LEU A 14 -10.36 -14.88 -9.28
CA LEU A 14 -9.72 -13.75 -8.60
C LEU A 14 -10.34 -12.44 -9.11
N GLU A 15 -10.56 -11.48 -8.23
CA GLU A 15 -10.93 -10.11 -8.60
C GLU A 15 -9.67 -9.28 -8.93
N LYS A 16 -8.60 -9.49 -8.17
CA LYS A 16 -7.31 -8.80 -8.32
C LYS A 16 -6.15 -9.73 -7.96
N VAL A 17 -5.04 -9.62 -8.68
CA VAL A 17 -3.80 -10.33 -8.34
C VAL A 17 -2.60 -9.39 -8.45
N VAL A 18 -1.70 -9.46 -7.48
CA VAL A 18 -0.41 -8.78 -7.50
C VAL A 18 0.69 -9.81 -7.69
N LEU A 19 1.45 -9.66 -8.78
CA LEU A 19 2.53 -10.57 -9.13
C LEU A 19 3.88 -9.98 -8.72
N SER A 20 4.75 -10.80 -8.17
CA SER A 20 6.12 -10.42 -7.83
C SER A 20 7.14 -11.37 -8.45
N ARG A 21 8.37 -10.89 -8.60
CA ARG A 21 9.51 -11.72 -9.00
C ARG A 21 10.72 -11.41 -8.13
N LYS A 22 11.56 -12.42 -7.91
CA LYS A 22 12.85 -12.27 -7.25
C LYS A 22 13.95 -12.12 -8.30
N GLN A 23 14.85 -11.16 -8.09
CA GLN A 23 16.11 -11.03 -8.81
C GLN A 23 17.27 -11.11 -7.81
N VAL A 24 18.28 -11.90 -8.12
CA VAL A 24 19.47 -12.06 -7.27
C VAL A 24 20.62 -11.29 -7.92
N LEU A 25 21.24 -10.42 -7.14
CA LEU A 25 22.41 -9.64 -7.55
C LEU A 25 23.56 -9.88 -6.57
N VAL A 26 24.77 -10.04 -7.08
CA VAL A 26 25.99 -10.04 -6.26
C VAL A 26 26.43 -8.59 -6.07
N VAL A 27 26.48 -8.15 -4.82
CA VAL A 27 26.85 -6.77 -4.48
C VAL A 27 28.02 -6.76 -3.50
N LYS A 28 28.90 -5.74 -3.64
CA LYS A 28 30.07 -5.54 -2.75
C LYS A 28 29.81 -4.45 -1.69
N THR A 29 28.74 -3.69 -1.86
CA THR A 29 28.39 -2.56 -0.96
C THR A 29 27.77 -3.08 0.32
N GLN A 30 28.15 -2.52 1.46
CA GLN A 30 27.59 -2.85 2.75
C GLN A 30 26.11 -2.42 2.84
N PRO A 31 25.26 -3.21 3.51
CA PRO A 31 23.83 -2.90 3.61
C PRO A 31 23.52 -1.50 4.13
N ILE A 32 24.31 -0.99 5.08
CA ILE A 32 24.13 0.34 5.65
C ILE A 32 24.25 1.45 4.61
N GLU A 33 25.08 1.28 3.57
CA GLU A 33 25.23 2.27 2.52
C GLU A 33 24.00 2.29 1.59
N TYR A 34 23.33 1.15 1.37
CA TYR A 34 22.03 1.11 0.70
C TYR A 34 20.96 1.83 1.53
N PHE A 35 20.93 1.60 2.84
CA PHE A 35 20.00 2.28 3.74
C PHE A 35 20.17 3.80 3.69
N LYS A 36 21.40 4.32 3.76
CA LYS A 36 21.70 5.75 3.61
C LYS A 36 21.24 6.31 2.27
N ARG A 37 21.41 5.54 1.18
CA ARG A 37 20.91 5.94 -0.15
C ARG A 37 19.39 5.99 -0.21
N LEU A 38 18.69 5.03 0.41
CA LEU A 38 17.23 5.05 0.52
C LEU A 38 16.75 6.29 1.27
N LEU A 39 17.34 6.62 2.42
CA LEU A 39 17.02 7.83 3.19
C LEU A 39 17.21 9.11 2.35
N LYS A 40 18.30 9.18 1.60
CA LYS A 40 18.61 10.35 0.76
C LYS A 40 17.63 10.48 -0.43
N ASN A 41 17.29 9.36 -1.07
CA ASN A 41 16.52 9.38 -2.32
C ASN A 41 15.00 9.44 -2.07
N TYR A 42 14.54 9.02 -0.89
CA TYR A 42 13.11 8.94 -0.53
C TYR A 42 12.81 9.64 0.80
N PRO A 43 13.02 10.98 0.87
CA PRO A 43 12.93 11.73 2.13
C PRO A 43 11.52 11.78 2.73
N THR A 44 10.48 11.46 1.95
CA THR A 44 9.07 11.45 2.38
C THR A 44 8.52 10.04 2.60
N ALA A 45 9.31 9.01 2.33
CA ALA A 45 8.91 7.62 2.52
C ALA A 45 9.22 7.12 3.93
N PHE A 46 8.55 6.06 4.35
CA PHE A 46 8.99 5.29 5.51
C PHE A 46 10.14 4.38 5.07
N VAL A 47 11.34 4.72 5.51
CA VAL A 47 12.56 3.98 5.18
C VAL A 47 12.99 3.14 6.37
N TYR A 48 13.21 1.85 6.14
CA TYR A 48 13.62 0.94 7.21
C TYR A 48 14.79 0.04 6.81
N CYS A 49 15.52 -0.39 7.84
CA CYS A 49 16.50 -1.45 7.82
C CYS A 49 16.13 -2.40 8.98
N TRP A 50 15.70 -3.60 8.65
CA TRP A 50 15.14 -4.55 9.60
C TRP A 50 15.79 -5.93 9.44
N TYR A 51 16.10 -6.58 10.56
CA TYR A 51 16.70 -7.91 10.58
C TYR A 51 15.91 -8.86 11.48
N HIS A 52 15.70 -10.07 10.99
CA HIS A 52 15.16 -11.16 11.78
C HIS A 52 15.92 -12.46 11.47
N PRO A 53 16.30 -13.28 12.47
CA PRO A 53 17.14 -14.47 12.26
C PRO A 53 16.57 -15.47 11.24
N GLN A 54 15.25 -15.62 11.18
CA GLN A 54 14.58 -16.56 10.28
C GLN A 54 14.24 -15.95 8.90
N VAL A 55 14.26 -14.63 8.78
CA VAL A 55 13.82 -13.92 7.57
C VAL A 55 14.98 -13.23 6.85
N GLY A 56 16.00 -12.84 7.60
CA GLY A 56 17.17 -12.13 7.09
C GLY A 56 17.05 -10.60 7.23
N LEU A 57 17.92 -9.90 6.51
CA LEU A 57 18.02 -8.44 6.50
C LEU A 57 17.18 -7.87 5.35
N TRP A 58 16.32 -6.93 5.69
CA TRP A 58 15.45 -6.22 4.75
C TRP A 58 15.70 -4.73 4.78
N LEU A 59 15.72 -4.13 3.61
CA LEU A 59 15.85 -2.68 3.40
C LEU A 59 14.75 -2.26 2.43
N ALA A 60 13.97 -1.25 2.80
CA ALA A 60 12.97 -0.70 1.89
C ALA A 60 12.67 0.77 2.16
N ALA A 61 12.05 1.41 1.19
CA ALA A 61 11.39 2.70 1.29
C ALA A 61 9.97 2.54 0.74
N THR A 62 8.96 2.85 1.54
CA THR A 62 7.56 2.73 1.14
C THR A 62 6.79 4.05 1.33
N PRO A 63 5.99 4.46 0.36
CA PRO A 63 5.08 5.60 0.48
C PRO A 63 3.77 5.23 1.18
N GLU A 64 3.48 3.94 1.33
CA GLU A 64 2.20 3.44 1.80
C GLU A 64 2.20 3.22 3.30
N THR A 65 1.15 3.71 3.95
CA THR A 65 0.94 3.57 5.39
C THR A 65 -0.18 2.56 5.64
N LEU A 66 0.12 1.43 6.26
CA LEU A 66 -0.89 0.48 6.68
C LEU A 66 -1.86 1.14 7.68
N VAL A 67 -1.34 1.65 8.78
CA VAL A 67 -2.11 2.43 9.75
C VAL A 67 -1.19 3.34 10.56
N LYS A 68 -1.64 4.57 10.79
CA LYS A 68 -1.00 5.52 11.70
C LYS A 68 -2.02 5.92 12.77
N THR A 69 -1.65 5.83 14.03
CA THR A 69 -2.51 6.20 15.15
C THR A 69 -1.92 7.36 15.94
N GLN A 70 -2.80 8.20 16.46
CA GLN A 70 -2.47 9.26 17.39
C GLN A 70 -3.63 9.46 18.35
N ASN A 71 -3.43 9.21 19.63
CA ASN A 71 -4.49 9.13 20.63
C ASN A 71 -5.53 8.07 20.22
N ASN A 72 -6.79 8.48 20.05
CA ASN A 72 -7.90 7.65 19.61
C ASN A 72 -8.26 7.83 18.13
N ARG A 73 -7.39 8.45 17.34
CA ARG A 73 -7.59 8.64 15.89
C ARG A 73 -6.66 7.73 15.11
N PHE A 74 -7.16 7.19 14.00
CA PHE A 74 -6.34 6.48 13.04
C PHE A 74 -6.40 7.13 11.65
N LYS A 75 -5.37 6.87 10.87
CA LYS A 75 -5.32 7.16 9.44
C LYS A 75 -4.74 5.96 8.72
N THR A 76 -5.31 5.64 7.59
CA THR A 76 -4.81 4.68 6.60
C THR A 76 -5.03 5.25 5.21
N MET A 77 -4.66 4.52 4.18
CA MET A 77 -4.85 4.94 2.80
C MET A 77 -5.06 3.74 1.88
N ALA A 78 -5.82 3.95 0.83
CA ALA A 78 -5.81 3.08 -0.34
C ALA A 78 -4.87 3.70 -1.38
N LEU A 79 -3.80 3.00 -1.74
CA LEU A 79 -2.78 3.45 -2.69
C LEU A 79 -2.59 2.35 -3.74
N ALA A 80 -3.00 2.62 -4.98
CA ALA A 80 -2.85 1.67 -6.09
C ALA A 80 -2.87 2.41 -7.43
N GLY A 81 -2.54 1.68 -8.51
CA GLY A 81 -2.28 2.31 -9.79
C GLY A 81 -0.93 3.04 -9.78
N THR A 82 -0.16 2.94 -10.86
CA THR A 82 1.17 3.53 -10.90
C THR A 82 1.47 4.10 -12.28
N GLN A 83 1.95 5.34 -12.30
CA GLN A 83 2.52 5.98 -13.50
C GLN A 83 3.87 6.63 -13.16
N VAL A 84 4.74 6.75 -14.17
CA VAL A 84 6.00 7.49 -14.02
C VAL A 84 5.71 8.99 -13.92
N PHE A 85 6.30 9.66 -12.97
CA PHE A 85 6.23 11.12 -12.86
C PHE A 85 7.02 11.79 -13.99
N LYS A 86 6.36 12.62 -14.79
CA LYS A 86 6.91 13.34 -15.95
C LYS A 86 6.89 14.87 -15.78
N GLY A 87 7.03 15.35 -14.53
CA GLY A 87 7.09 16.78 -14.24
C GLY A 87 5.76 17.41 -13.82
N THR A 88 4.63 16.74 -14.01
CA THR A 88 3.30 17.20 -13.58
C THR A 88 2.52 16.10 -12.88
N THR A 89 1.64 16.47 -11.96
CA THR A 89 0.65 15.59 -11.32
C THR A 89 -0.72 15.67 -11.99
N ASP A 90 -0.89 16.56 -12.94
CA ASP A 90 -2.08 16.64 -13.77
C ASP A 90 -1.95 15.61 -14.90
N VAL A 91 -2.51 14.43 -14.66
CA VAL A 91 -2.41 13.26 -15.54
C VAL A 91 -3.74 12.55 -15.65
N SER A 92 -3.94 11.90 -16.80
CA SER A 92 -5.08 11.02 -17.01
C SER A 92 -4.75 9.61 -16.51
N TRP A 93 -5.70 8.99 -15.84
CA TRP A 93 -5.65 7.60 -15.38
C TRP A 93 -6.55 6.72 -16.22
N GLY A 94 -6.05 5.55 -16.61
CA GLY A 94 -6.85 4.55 -17.32
C GLY A 94 -7.87 3.86 -16.41
N GLU A 95 -8.86 3.22 -17.01
CA GLU A 95 -9.90 2.51 -16.24
C GLU A 95 -9.33 1.36 -15.42
N LYS A 96 -8.28 0.69 -15.91
CA LYS A 96 -7.57 -0.36 -15.15
C LYS A 96 -7.00 0.16 -13.82
N GLU A 97 -6.31 1.30 -13.84
CA GLU A 97 -5.72 1.89 -12.63
C GLU A 97 -6.79 2.41 -11.67
N LYS A 98 -7.87 2.98 -12.19
CA LYS A 98 -9.01 3.42 -11.38
C LYS A 98 -9.70 2.25 -10.69
N GLU A 99 -9.98 1.16 -11.42
CA GLU A 99 -10.59 -0.04 -10.84
C GLU A 99 -9.65 -0.72 -9.83
N GLU A 100 -8.37 -0.81 -10.14
CA GLU A 100 -7.36 -1.33 -9.21
C GLU A 100 -7.38 -0.58 -7.87
N GLN A 101 -7.47 0.73 -7.88
CA GLN A 101 -7.53 1.56 -6.70
C GLN A 101 -8.89 1.47 -5.99
N ALA A 102 -10.00 1.42 -6.76
CA ALA A 102 -11.34 1.28 -6.21
C ALA A 102 -11.52 -0.02 -5.42
N ILE A 103 -10.96 -1.14 -5.90
CA ILE A 103 -10.95 -2.42 -5.18
C ILE A 103 -10.29 -2.26 -3.80
N VAL A 104 -9.12 -1.62 -3.74
CA VAL A 104 -8.42 -1.42 -2.47
C VAL A 104 -9.23 -0.54 -1.52
N THR A 105 -9.81 0.55 -2.02
CA THR A 105 -10.66 1.45 -1.22
C THR A 105 -11.87 0.72 -0.64
N ARG A 106 -12.63 0.01 -1.49
CA ARG A 106 -13.81 -0.76 -1.04
C ARG A 106 -13.47 -1.80 0.02
N THR A 107 -12.35 -2.50 -0.17
CA THR A 107 -11.91 -3.54 0.78
C THR A 107 -11.56 -2.94 2.13
N ILE A 108 -10.81 -1.83 2.16
CA ILE A 108 -10.45 -1.13 3.40
C ILE A 108 -11.70 -0.56 4.09
N GLU A 109 -12.59 0.08 3.33
CA GLU A 109 -13.84 0.63 3.83
C GLU A 109 -14.70 -0.45 4.48
N ASN A 110 -14.93 -1.57 3.76
CA ASN A 110 -15.70 -2.70 4.27
C ASN A 110 -15.07 -3.30 5.54
N ALA A 111 -13.75 -3.47 5.56
CA ALA A 111 -13.05 -3.99 6.73
C ALA A 111 -13.26 -3.09 7.96
N LEU A 112 -13.08 -1.78 7.80
CA LEU A 112 -13.19 -0.82 8.89
C LEU A 112 -14.63 -0.61 9.37
N THR A 113 -15.61 -0.61 8.47
CA THR A 113 -17.03 -0.42 8.81
C THR A 113 -17.56 -1.57 9.68
N ASN A 114 -17.01 -2.76 9.55
CA ASN A 114 -17.42 -3.95 10.32
C ASN A 114 -16.77 -4.04 11.71
N ILE A 115 -15.79 -3.19 12.04
CA ILE A 115 -15.12 -3.20 13.35
C ILE A 115 -15.96 -2.41 14.38
N LYS A 116 -16.34 -3.07 15.45
CA LYS A 116 -16.99 -2.41 16.59
C LYS A 116 -16.05 -1.41 17.25
N GLY A 117 -16.55 -0.22 17.53
CA GLY A 117 -15.76 0.84 18.18
C GLY A 117 -14.99 1.73 17.21
N ILE A 118 -15.20 1.60 15.90
CA ILE A 118 -14.82 2.64 14.94
C ILE A 118 -15.99 3.62 14.79
N GLU A 119 -15.65 4.88 14.88
CA GLU A 119 -16.58 6.00 14.74
C GLU A 119 -16.02 7.04 13.77
N ARG A 120 -16.92 7.84 13.18
CA ARG A 120 -16.56 8.98 12.32
C ARG A 120 -15.59 8.59 11.20
N LEU A 121 -15.85 7.45 10.55
CA LEU A 121 -15.09 7.05 9.37
C LEU A 121 -15.25 8.12 8.27
N GLN A 122 -14.14 8.61 7.76
CA GLN A 122 -14.04 9.60 6.69
C GLN A 122 -13.18 9.05 5.58
N ILE A 123 -13.68 9.15 4.35
CA ILE A 123 -13.01 8.66 3.14
C ILE A 123 -12.95 9.86 2.18
N SER A 124 -11.75 10.23 1.74
CA SER A 124 -11.57 11.32 0.79
C SER A 124 -11.95 10.90 -0.63
N GLU A 125 -12.15 11.88 -1.50
CA GLU A 125 -12.11 11.64 -2.93
C GLU A 125 -10.75 11.09 -3.35
N VAL A 126 -10.75 10.29 -4.43
CA VAL A 126 -9.51 9.78 -5.03
C VAL A 126 -8.73 10.91 -5.69
N HIS A 127 -7.42 10.94 -5.47
CA HIS A 127 -6.55 11.96 -6.04
C HIS A 127 -5.20 11.38 -6.46
N THR A 128 -4.51 12.08 -7.36
CA THR A 128 -3.14 11.74 -7.75
C THR A 128 -2.16 12.10 -6.63
N HIS A 129 -1.37 11.14 -6.18
CA HIS A 129 -0.32 11.32 -5.18
C HIS A 129 1.05 10.99 -5.77
N ARG A 130 2.00 11.91 -5.64
CA ARG A 130 3.39 11.69 -6.07
C ARG A 130 4.21 11.03 -4.95
N ALA A 131 4.91 9.96 -5.27
CA ALA A 131 5.86 9.28 -4.41
C ALA A 131 7.22 9.13 -5.13
N GLY A 132 8.14 10.04 -4.87
CA GLY A 132 9.43 10.07 -5.57
C GLY A 132 9.28 10.29 -7.08
N ASN A 133 9.65 9.30 -7.89
CA ASN A 133 9.60 9.34 -9.36
C ASN A 133 8.36 8.66 -9.95
N VAL A 134 7.41 8.28 -9.12
CA VAL A 134 6.16 7.67 -9.54
C VAL A 134 4.96 8.41 -8.95
N MET A 135 3.81 8.18 -9.55
CA MET A 135 2.52 8.68 -9.08
C MET A 135 1.57 7.51 -8.89
N HIS A 136 0.69 7.66 -7.93
CA HIS A 136 -0.35 6.69 -7.60
C HIS A 136 -1.70 7.38 -7.47
N LEU A 137 -2.78 6.61 -7.65
CA LEU A 137 -4.10 6.98 -7.15
C LEU A 137 -4.17 6.71 -5.66
N LYS A 138 -4.68 7.67 -4.89
CA LYS A 138 -4.74 7.63 -3.44
C LYS A 138 -6.11 8.07 -2.92
N THR A 139 -6.61 7.36 -1.94
CA THR A 139 -7.73 7.76 -1.08
C THR A 139 -7.26 7.78 0.36
N ASP A 140 -7.43 8.90 1.05
CA ASP A 140 -7.14 9.01 2.48
C ASP A 140 -8.35 8.53 3.28
N ILE A 141 -8.11 7.67 4.27
CA ILE A 141 -9.15 7.10 5.14
C ILE A 141 -8.77 7.38 6.58
N SER A 142 -9.70 7.89 7.37
CA SER A 142 -9.46 8.22 8.76
C SER A 142 -10.70 8.02 9.61
N GLY A 143 -10.49 7.88 10.92
CA GLY A 143 -11.59 7.73 11.87
C GLY A 143 -11.13 7.83 13.31
N VAL A 144 -12.08 7.65 14.20
CA VAL A 144 -11.88 7.54 15.65
C VAL A 144 -12.08 6.07 16.04
N PHE A 145 -11.29 5.56 16.96
CA PHE A 145 -11.38 4.18 17.42
C PHE A 145 -11.30 4.08 18.93
N GLN A 146 -11.94 3.07 19.49
CA GLN A 146 -11.78 2.69 20.89
C GLN A 146 -10.48 1.92 21.06
N LYS A 147 -9.77 2.11 22.18
CA LYS A 147 -8.43 1.57 22.41
C LYS A 147 -8.32 0.07 22.15
N ASP A 148 -9.34 -0.69 22.49
CA ASP A 148 -9.37 -2.15 22.34
C ASP A 148 -9.54 -2.60 20.87
N SER A 149 -9.96 -1.71 19.97
CA SER A 149 -10.15 -2.03 18.54
C SER A 149 -8.86 -1.94 17.71
N LEU A 150 -7.74 -1.48 18.26
CA LEU A 150 -6.51 -1.28 17.47
C LEU A 150 -5.97 -2.58 16.86
N ALA A 151 -5.96 -3.66 17.65
CA ALA A 151 -5.48 -4.96 17.15
C ALA A 151 -6.35 -5.47 16.00
N GLU A 152 -7.67 -5.30 16.11
CA GLU A 152 -8.62 -5.67 15.08
C GLU A 152 -8.46 -4.82 13.81
N ILE A 153 -8.24 -3.50 13.94
CA ILE A 153 -7.92 -2.62 12.82
C ILE A 153 -6.68 -3.13 12.06
N VAL A 154 -5.58 -3.42 12.77
CA VAL A 154 -4.34 -3.88 12.14
C VAL A 154 -4.55 -5.21 11.42
N THR A 155 -5.22 -6.18 12.06
CA THR A 155 -5.47 -7.52 11.49
C THR A 155 -6.41 -7.46 10.29
N SER A 156 -7.45 -6.62 10.33
CA SER A 156 -8.41 -6.48 9.24
C SER A 156 -7.82 -5.75 8.02
N LEU A 157 -6.83 -4.89 8.22
CA LEU A 157 -6.15 -4.18 7.14
C LEU A 157 -4.96 -4.95 6.56
N HIS A 158 -4.47 -6.01 7.20
CA HIS A 158 -3.26 -6.71 6.74
C HIS A 158 -3.55 -8.16 6.35
N PRO A 159 -3.19 -8.54 5.11
CA PRO A 159 -2.68 -7.70 4.01
C PRO A 159 -3.80 -7.00 3.24
N THR A 160 -3.53 -5.82 2.69
CA THR A 160 -4.47 -5.16 1.77
C THR A 160 -4.38 -5.76 0.36
N PRO A 161 -5.43 -5.63 -0.48
CA PRO A 161 -5.36 -6.02 -1.88
C PRO A 161 -4.35 -5.23 -2.72
N ALA A 162 -3.79 -4.15 -2.18
CA ALA A 162 -2.70 -3.42 -2.82
C ALA A 162 -1.41 -4.27 -2.93
N VAL A 163 -1.17 -5.18 -1.96
CA VAL A 163 0.05 -6.00 -1.90
C VAL A 163 -0.17 -7.46 -2.25
N CYS A 164 -1.35 -8.04 -2.04
CA CYS A 164 -1.58 -9.46 -2.27
C CYS A 164 -2.59 -9.76 -3.39
N GLY A 165 -3.52 -8.87 -3.66
CA GLY A 165 -4.69 -9.10 -4.51
C GLY A 165 -5.92 -9.47 -3.70
N LEU A 166 -6.96 -9.94 -4.38
CA LEU A 166 -8.26 -10.31 -3.82
C LEU A 166 -8.81 -11.52 -4.58
N PRO A 167 -9.21 -12.60 -3.88
CA PRO A 167 -9.91 -13.74 -4.47
C PRO A 167 -11.32 -13.37 -4.92
#